data_e03380c88bf55a3d4f817e48e5d41fb8
#
_entry.id   e03380c88bf55a3d4f817e48e5d41fb8
#
_cell.length_a   1.000
_cell.length_b   1.000
_cell.length_c   1.000
_cell.angle_alpha   90.00
_cell.angle_beta   90.00
_cell.angle_gamma   90.00
#
_symmetry.space_group_name_H-M   'P 1'
#
loop_
_entity.id
_entity.type
_entity.pdbx_description
1 polymer ?
#
loop_
_entity_poly.entity_id
_entity_poly.type
_entity_poly.pdbx_seq_one_letter_code
_entity_poly.pdbx_strand_id
1 'polypeptide(L)'
;KWQQKAAPMKGAKGNDMRWEERYMRRALELAQEAAECGEVPVGCVIVLHGEIVGEGRNRREERQRTSSHAEMEAIEAANARLGSWRLSEAELYVTLEPCPMCAGAILNARIGRVYYGARDRAMGAVGSVSNLFMEDYPNCPAVVGGILAEECAAALQRFFSELRTGE
;
A
#
# COMPACT_ATOMS: atom_id res chain seq x y z
N LYS A 1 17.62 -17.42 -15.87
CA LYS A 1 16.52 -18.28 -16.36
C LYS A 1 15.54 -18.53 -15.23
N TRP A 2 14.62 -17.59 -14.99
CA TRP A 2 13.43 -17.81 -14.17
C TRP A 2 12.24 -17.22 -14.93
N GLN A 3 11.78 -17.95 -15.92
CA GLN A 3 10.44 -17.82 -16.45
C GLN A 3 9.65 -19.02 -15.94
N GLN A 4 8.91 -18.86 -14.85
CA GLN A 4 7.79 -19.72 -14.57
C GLN A 4 6.53 -18.90 -14.75
N LYS A 5 5.81 -19.22 -15.81
CA LYS A 5 4.50 -18.71 -16.16
C LYS A 5 3.53 -19.05 -15.03
N ALA A 6 2.96 -18.03 -14.39
CA ALA A 6 1.75 -18.24 -13.62
C ALA A 6 0.65 -18.70 -14.57
N ALA A 7 0.12 -19.88 -14.34
CA ALA A 7 -1.02 -20.41 -15.08
C ALA A 7 -2.26 -19.57 -14.76
N PRO A 8 -3.09 -19.23 -15.78
CA PRO A 8 -4.33 -18.53 -15.53
C PRO A 8 -5.31 -19.46 -14.82
N MET A 9 -5.83 -19.06 -13.66
CA MET A 9 -6.95 -19.73 -13.03
C MET A 9 -8.20 -19.53 -13.89
N LYS A 10 -8.75 -20.64 -14.37
CA LYS A 10 -9.99 -20.68 -15.15
C LYS A 10 -11.19 -20.51 -14.22
N GLY A 11 -12.02 -19.53 -14.53
CA GLY A 11 -13.47 -19.61 -14.39
C GLY A 11 -14.10 -19.25 -13.06
N ALA A 12 -14.59 -18.00 -12.95
CA ALA A 12 -15.83 -17.71 -12.23
C ALA A 12 -16.61 -16.69 -13.04
N LYS A 13 -17.79 -17.09 -13.52
CA LYS A 13 -18.77 -16.19 -14.13
C LYS A 13 -19.51 -15.47 -13.01
N GLY A 14 -19.56 -14.14 -13.08
CA GLY A 14 -20.43 -13.29 -12.26
C GLY A 14 -19.68 -12.29 -11.38
N ASN A 15 -19.71 -11.02 -11.79
CA ASN A 15 -19.21 -9.84 -11.07
C ASN A 15 -17.74 -9.91 -10.67
N ASP A 16 -16.90 -10.00 -11.69
CA ASP A 16 -15.46 -10.21 -11.55
C ASP A 16 -14.76 -8.90 -11.15
N MET A 17 -14.83 -8.59 -9.86
CA MET A 17 -13.94 -7.60 -9.26
C MET A 17 -12.51 -8.10 -9.49
N ARG A 18 -11.68 -7.32 -10.18
CA ARG A 18 -10.28 -7.65 -10.36
C ARG A 18 -9.64 -7.90 -9.00
N TRP A 19 -8.82 -8.93 -8.89
CA TRP A 19 -8.25 -9.34 -7.62
C TRP A 19 -7.43 -8.21 -6.95
N GLU A 20 -6.79 -7.34 -7.75
CA GLU A 20 -6.08 -6.16 -7.25
C GLU A 20 -7.04 -5.17 -6.57
N GLU A 21 -8.24 -5.01 -7.09
CA GLU A 21 -9.25 -4.12 -6.49
C GLU A 21 -9.76 -4.65 -5.16
N ARG A 22 -9.88 -5.96 -5.00
CA ARG A 22 -10.29 -6.58 -3.74
C ARG A 22 -9.37 -6.18 -2.58
N TYR A 23 -8.06 -6.26 -2.78
CA TYR A 23 -7.09 -5.89 -1.75
C TYR A 23 -7.01 -4.38 -1.56
N MET A 24 -7.13 -3.61 -2.62
CA MET A 24 -7.19 -2.14 -2.52
C MET A 24 -8.45 -1.68 -1.77
N ARG A 25 -9.59 -2.35 -1.91
CA ARG A 25 -10.79 -2.06 -1.12
C ARG A 25 -10.56 -2.28 0.37
N ARG A 26 -9.88 -3.37 0.74
CA ARG A 26 -9.51 -3.56 2.15
C ARG A 26 -8.57 -2.46 2.64
N ALA A 27 -7.62 -2.04 1.84
CA ALA A 27 -6.75 -0.90 2.17
C ALA A 27 -7.56 0.41 2.33
N LEU A 28 -8.60 0.63 1.51
CA LEU A 28 -9.51 1.78 1.64
C LEU A 28 -10.34 1.73 2.93
N GLU A 29 -10.77 0.55 3.38
CA GLU A 29 -11.44 0.40 4.70
C GLU A 29 -10.50 0.83 5.83
N LEU A 30 -9.24 0.40 5.80
CA LEU A 30 -8.21 0.82 6.76
C LEU A 30 -7.94 2.34 6.69
N ALA A 31 -7.95 2.92 5.49
CA ALA A 31 -7.85 4.37 5.31
C ALA A 31 -9.04 5.10 5.95
N GLN A 32 -10.25 4.56 5.83
CA GLN A 32 -11.43 5.11 6.49
C GLN A 32 -11.29 5.04 8.02
N GLU A 33 -10.84 3.92 8.56
CA GLU A 33 -10.54 3.78 9.99
C GLU A 33 -9.52 4.82 10.46
N ALA A 34 -8.49 5.12 9.65
CA ALA A 34 -7.53 6.19 9.94
C ALA A 34 -8.21 7.56 10.02
N ALA A 35 -9.07 7.90 9.04
CA ALA A 35 -9.82 9.16 9.04
C ALA A 35 -10.70 9.32 10.27
N GLU A 36 -11.40 8.27 10.70
CA GLU A 36 -12.23 8.26 11.90
C GLU A 36 -11.44 8.51 13.19
N CYS A 37 -10.14 8.22 13.17
CA CYS A 37 -9.19 8.51 14.26
C CYS A 37 -8.48 9.86 14.09
N GLY A 38 -8.86 10.69 13.13
CA GLY A 38 -8.22 11.99 12.88
C GLY A 38 -6.88 11.91 12.14
N GLU A 39 -6.55 10.77 11.55
CA GLU A 39 -5.34 10.54 10.76
C GLU A 39 -5.58 10.76 9.27
N VAL A 40 -4.54 11.16 8.55
CA VAL A 40 -4.59 11.17 7.07
C VAL A 40 -4.98 9.78 6.57
N PRO A 41 -6.04 9.67 5.73
CA PRO A 41 -6.63 8.38 5.36
C PRO A 41 -5.77 7.61 4.37
N VAL A 42 -4.82 6.87 4.91
CA VAL A 42 -3.99 5.93 4.17
C VAL A 42 -4.09 4.55 4.84
N GLY A 43 -4.36 3.55 4.03
CA GLY A 43 -4.42 2.15 4.44
C GLY A 43 -3.52 1.29 3.56
N CYS A 44 -3.02 0.21 4.13
CA CYS A 44 -2.11 -0.71 3.46
C CYS A 44 -2.37 -2.15 3.88
N VAL A 45 -2.30 -3.07 2.92
CA VAL A 45 -2.32 -4.51 3.18
C VAL A 45 -1.13 -5.19 2.51
N ILE A 46 -0.59 -6.21 3.18
CA ILE A 46 0.44 -7.12 2.64
C ILE A 46 -0.22 -8.45 2.36
N VAL A 47 -0.04 -8.95 1.15
CA VAL A 47 -0.64 -10.20 0.66
C VAL A 47 0.47 -11.20 0.34
N LEU A 48 0.35 -12.42 0.82
CA LEU A 48 1.24 -13.53 0.50
C LEU A 48 0.39 -14.74 0.08
N HIS A 49 0.65 -15.25 -1.13
CA HIS A 49 -0.09 -16.40 -1.69
C HIS A 49 -1.62 -16.24 -1.64
N GLY A 50 -2.12 -15.02 -1.88
CA GLY A 50 -3.55 -14.72 -1.88
C GLY A 50 -4.17 -14.44 -0.52
N GLU A 51 -3.40 -14.54 0.57
CA GLU A 51 -3.85 -14.23 1.93
C GLU A 51 -3.29 -12.90 2.42
N ILE A 52 -4.11 -12.11 3.11
CA ILE A 52 -3.65 -10.91 3.82
C ILE A 52 -2.87 -11.36 5.06
N VAL A 53 -1.59 -11.03 5.10
CA VAL A 53 -0.68 -11.39 6.20
C VAL A 53 -0.29 -10.20 7.08
N GLY A 54 -0.54 -8.98 6.62
CA GLY A 54 -0.32 -7.75 7.37
C GLY A 54 -1.28 -6.65 6.93
N GLU A 55 -1.75 -5.86 7.88
CA GLU A 55 -2.61 -4.72 7.67
C GLU A 55 -2.06 -3.53 8.45
N GLY A 56 -2.22 -2.33 7.89
CA GLY A 56 -1.81 -1.11 8.54
C GLY A 56 -2.62 0.08 8.08
N ARG A 57 -2.78 1.04 8.95
CA ARG A 57 -3.30 2.36 8.65
C ARG A 57 -2.37 3.44 9.17
N ASN A 58 -2.47 4.65 8.66
CA ASN A 58 -1.71 5.76 9.23
C ASN A 58 -2.09 5.97 10.70
N ARG A 59 -1.07 6.09 11.56
CA ARG A 59 -1.21 6.30 13.03
C ARG A 59 -0.16 7.26 13.56
N ARG A 60 0.30 8.15 12.67
CA ARG A 60 1.40 9.07 13.01
C ARG A 60 1.07 9.97 14.18
N GLU A 61 -0.10 10.59 14.18
CA GLU A 61 -0.56 11.45 15.27
C GLU A 61 -0.92 10.63 16.53
N GLU A 62 -1.62 9.52 16.35
CA GLU A 62 -2.00 8.63 17.45
C GLU A 62 -0.79 8.11 18.24
N ARG A 63 0.27 7.72 17.55
CA ARG A 63 1.49 7.16 18.15
C ARG A 63 2.60 8.17 18.40
N GLN A 64 2.48 9.39 17.88
CA GLN A 64 3.55 10.40 17.86
C GLN A 64 4.87 9.83 17.33
N ARG A 65 4.78 9.11 16.21
CA ARG A 65 5.92 8.45 15.54
C ARG A 65 5.96 8.78 14.07
N THR A 66 7.09 9.32 13.61
CA THR A 66 7.35 9.59 12.19
C THR A 66 7.16 8.36 11.30
N SER A 67 7.54 7.17 11.80
CA SER A 67 7.49 5.92 11.05
C SER A 67 6.11 5.25 10.98
N SER A 68 5.10 5.74 11.72
CA SER A 68 3.78 5.09 11.78
C SER A 68 2.90 5.41 10.56
N HIS A 69 3.44 5.24 9.35
CA HIS A 69 2.69 5.22 8.11
C HIS A 69 2.03 3.85 7.89
N ALA A 70 0.97 3.81 7.10
CA ALA A 70 0.21 2.59 6.83
C ALA A 70 1.09 1.44 6.34
N GLU A 71 2.04 1.73 5.45
CA GLU A 71 2.96 0.74 4.89
C GLU A 71 3.88 0.16 5.96
N MET A 72 4.42 1.01 6.82
CA MET A 72 5.30 0.59 7.93
C MET A 72 4.54 -0.32 8.91
N GLU A 73 3.33 0.08 9.30
CA GLU A 73 2.47 -0.70 10.17
C GLU A 73 2.13 -2.08 9.56
N ALA A 74 1.81 -2.11 8.26
CA ALA A 74 1.49 -3.35 7.56
C ALA A 74 2.72 -4.27 7.42
N ILE A 75 3.89 -3.72 7.12
CA ILE A 75 5.15 -4.48 7.04
C ILE A 75 5.49 -5.09 8.41
N GLU A 76 5.43 -4.30 9.48
CA GLU A 76 5.68 -4.80 10.84
C GLU A 76 4.70 -5.91 11.23
N ALA A 77 3.41 -5.76 10.93
CA ALA A 77 2.41 -6.78 11.19
C ALA A 77 2.68 -8.08 10.41
N ALA A 78 3.05 -7.98 9.13
CA ALA A 78 3.42 -9.12 8.31
C ALA A 78 4.68 -9.82 8.83
N ASN A 79 5.70 -9.05 9.19
CA ASN A 79 6.93 -9.59 9.77
C ASN A 79 6.67 -10.36 11.05
N ALA A 80 5.84 -9.82 11.95
CA ALA A 80 5.47 -10.47 13.20
C ALA A 80 4.68 -11.77 12.95
N ARG A 81 3.70 -11.73 12.03
CA ARG A 81 2.88 -12.90 11.68
C ARG A 81 3.70 -14.03 11.07
N LEU A 82 4.63 -13.69 10.18
CA LEU A 82 5.43 -14.67 9.43
C LEU A 82 6.73 -15.07 10.15
N GLY A 83 7.11 -14.36 11.22
CA GLY A 83 8.38 -14.56 11.89
C GLY A 83 9.60 -14.30 10.99
N SER A 84 9.44 -13.39 10.02
CA SER A 84 10.47 -13.08 9.00
C SER A 84 10.43 -11.61 8.63
N TRP A 85 11.58 -10.98 8.55
CA TRP A 85 11.72 -9.65 7.97
C TRP A 85 11.66 -9.67 6.42
N ARG A 86 11.91 -10.82 5.80
CA ARG A 86 11.97 -10.99 4.35
C ARG A 86 10.59 -11.33 3.79
N LEU A 87 10.09 -10.50 2.90
CA LEU A 87 8.75 -10.59 2.30
C LEU A 87 8.84 -10.70 0.77
N SER A 88 9.80 -11.49 0.26
CA SER A 88 10.18 -11.50 -1.19
C SER A 88 9.05 -11.93 -2.12
N GLU A 89 8.12 -12.76 -1.66
CA GLU A 89 6.98 -13.23 -2.47
C GLU A 89 5.69 -12.44 -2.17
N ALA A 90 5.77 -11.46 -1.26
CA ALA A 90 4.62 -10.67 -0.89
C ALA A 90 4.32 -9.55 -1.89
N GLU A 91 3.06 -9.16 -1.91
CA GLU A 91 2.52 -8.02 -2.63
C GLU A 91 2.01 -6.98 -1.62
N LEU A 92 2.31 -5.71 -1.87
CA LEU A 92 1.84 -4.60 -1.04
C LEU A 92 0.79 -3.79 -1.80
N TYR A 93 -0.32 -3.51 -1.15
CA TYR A 93 -1.39 -2.65 -1.64
C TYR A 93 -1.55 -1.47 -0.72
N VAL A 94 -1.45 -0.26 -1.23
CA VAL A 94 -1.55 0.99 -0.45
C VAL A 94 -2.41 2.02 -1.18
N THR A 95 -3.24 2.75 -0.46
CA THR A 95 -4.18 3.71 -1.05
C THR A 95 -3.50 4.96 -1.62
N LEU A 96 -2.32 5.30 -1.15
CA LEU A 96 -1.52 6.45 -1.59
C LEU A 96 -0.12 5.99 -2.02
N GLU A 97 0.41 6.60 -3.06
CA GLU A 97 1.79 6.37 -3.52
C GLU A 97 2.79 6.45 -2.36
N PRO A 98 3.69 5.46 -2.17
CA PRO A 98 4.65 5.46 -1.08
C PRO A 98 5.60 6.66 -1.10
N CYS A 99 5.83 7.24 0.09
CA CYS A 99 6.85 8.25 0.32
C CYS A 99 8.27 7.63 0.34
N PRO A 100 9.37 8.42 0.38
CA PRO A 100 10.74 7.88 0.38
C PRO A 100 11.02 6.92 1.54
N MET A 101 10.51 7.19 2.74
CA MET A 101 10.67 6.33 3.90
C MET A 101 10.03 4.95 3.67
N CYS A 102 8.79 4.94 3.20
CA CYS A 102 8.04 3.69 2.95
C CYS A 102 8.60 2.94 1.73
N ALA A 103 9.01 3.64 0.67
CA ALA A 103 9.68 3.02 -0.48
C ALA A 103 10.99 2.35 -0.06
N GLY A 104 11.78 2.99 0.80
CA GLY A 104 12.98 2.40 1.40
C GLY A 104 12.69 1.15 2.24
N ALA A 105 11.62 1.19 3.05
CA ALA A 105 11.18 0.03 3.84
C ALA A 105 10.73 -1.14 2.95
N ILE A 106 10.04 -0.87 1.86
CA ILE A 106 9.63 -1.86 0.86
C ILE A 106 10.84 -2.55 0.23
N LEU A 107 11.88 -1.78 -0.15
CA LEU A 107 13.15 -2.33 -0.63
C LEU A 107 13.82 -3.21 0.42
N ASN A 108 13.91 -2.72 1.66
CA ASN A 108 14.53 -3.46 2.75
C ASN A 108 13.79 -4.76 3.09
N ALA A 109 12.47 -4.74 3.07
CA ALA A 109 11.62 -5.93 3.27
C ALA A 109 11.66 -6.89 2.05
N ARG A 110 12.19 -6.45 0.92
CA ARG A 110 12.28 -7.19 -0.35
C ARG A 110 10.92 -7.58 -0.93
N ILE A 111 9.92 -6.76 -0.75
CA ILE A 111 8.58 -6.98 -1.31
C ILE A 111 8.68 -7.03 -2.84
N GLY A 112 8.04 -8.03 -3.45
CA GLY A 112 8.17 -8.29 -4.88
C GLY A 112 7.30 -7.42 -5.77
N ARG A 113 6.16 -6.94 -5.27
CA ARG A 113 5.22 -6.11 -6.03
C ARG A 113 4.56 -5.06 -5.16
N VAL A 114 4.34 -3.90 -5.76
CA VAL A 114 3.64 -2.77 -5.12
C VAL A 114 2.50 -2.32 -6.01
N TYR A 115 1.32 -2.23 -5.43
CA TYR A 115 0.13 -1.67 -6.02
C TYR A 115 -0.29 -0.45 -5.22
N TYR A 116 -0.45 0.70 -5.88
CA TYR A 116 -0.93 1.89 -5.17
C TYR A 116 -2.14 2.51 -5.88
N GLY A 117 -2.94 3.22 -5.11
CA GLY A 117 -4.14 3.90 -5.60
C GLY A 117 -3.82 5.27 -6.19
N ALA A 118 -3.90 6.31 -5.37
CA ALA A 118 -3.67 7.69 -5.77
C ALA A 118 -2.18 8.04 -5.82
N ARG A 119 -1.81 8.93 -6.74
CA ARG A 119 -0.46 9.54 -6.78
C ARG A 119 -0.29 10.55 -5.66
N ASP A 120 0.91 10.61 -5.11
CA ASP A 120 1.33 11.67 -4.18
C ASP A 120 2.30 12.63 -4.88
N ARG A 121 1.77 13.78 -5.29
CA ARG A 121 2.56 14.81 -5.98
C ARG A 121 3.52 15.56 -5.08
N ALA A 122 3.36 15.45 -3.76
CA ALA A 122 4.21 16.13 -2.79
C ALA A 122 5.38 15.27 -2.32
N MET A 123 5.13 13.98 -2.07
CA MET A 123 6.09 13.08 -1.44
C MET A 123 6.23 11.71 -2.14
N GLY A 124 5.57 11.49 -3.26
CA GLY A 124 5.59 10.21 -3.95
C GLY A 124 6.98 9.83 -4.47
N ALA A 125 7.49 8.69 -4.05
CA ALA A 125 8.83 8.22 -4.34
C ALA A 125 8.89 7.02 -5.30
N VAL A 126 7.77 6.74 -5.99
CA VAL A 126 7.71 5.64 -6.97
C VAL A 126 7.18 6.11 -8.33
N GLY A 127 7.40 7.37 -8.65
CA GLY A 127 7.12 7.93 -9.97
C GLY A 127 6.64 9.39 -10.00
N SER A 128 6.12 9.95 -8.89
CA SER A 128 5.57 11.32 -8.90
C SER A 128 6.63 12.40 -8.66
N VAL A 129 7.39 12.33 -7.58
CA VAL A 129 8.48 13.27 -7.26
C VAL A 129 9.83 12.65 -7.61
N SER A 130 10.04 11.42 -7.21
CA SER A 130 11.20 10.61 -7.52
C SER A 130 10.76 9.17 -7.80
N ASN A 131 11.68 8.34 -8.25
CA ASN A 131 11.38 6.92 -8.44
C ASN A 131 12.52 6.07 -7.86
N LEU A 132 12.39 5.72 -6.58
CA LEU A 132 13.40 4.95 -5.87
C LEU A 132 13.58 3.53 -6.44
N PHE A 133 12.54 2.99 -7.07
CA PHE A 133 12.57 1.64 -7.66
C PHE A 133 13.18 1.59 -9.07
N MET A 134 13.53 2.76 -9.64
CA MET A 134 14.29 2.86 -10.88
C MET A 134 15.79 3.05 -10.65
N GLU A 135 16.20 3.19 -9.40
CA GLU A 135 17.61 3.24 -9.03
C GLU A 135 18.20 1.83 -9.04
N ASP A 136 19.53 1.74 -9.06
CA ASP A 136 20.27 0.46 -9.15
C ASP A 136 20.35 -0.27 -7.79
N TYR A 137 19.20 -0.35 -7.11
CA TYR A 137 19.08 -1.15 -5.88
C TYR A 137 18.76 -2.61 -6.20
N PRO A 138 19.30 -3.56 -5.42
CA PRO A 138 18.94 -4.95 -5.56
C PRO A 138 17.47 -5.17 -5.13
N ASN A 139 16.77 -6.02 -5.87
CA ASN A 139 15.39 -6.44 -5.55
C ASN A 139 14.34 -5.31 -5.60
N CYS A 140 14.44 -4.40 -6.56
CA CYS A 140 13.36 -3.44 -6.79
C CYS A 140 12.05 -4.14 -7.14
N PRO A 141 10.92 -3.77 -6.51
CA PRO A 141 9.63 -4.36 -6.81
C PRO A 141 9.10 -3.94 -8.17
N ALA A 142 8.24 -4.76 -8.77
CA ALA A 142 7.37 -4.31 -9.84
C ALA A 142 6.27 -3.40 -9.27
N VAL A 143 5.91 -2.35 -9.99
CA VAL A 143 4.94 -1.33 -9.53
C VAL A 143 3.79 -1.18 -10.48
N VAL A 144 2.57 -1.15 -9.94
CA VAL A 144 1.34 -0.82 -10.65
C VAL A 144 0.60 0.27 -9.88
N GLY A 145 0.46 1.44 -10.47
CA GLY A 145 -0.30 2.55 -9.89
C GLY A 145 -1.71 2.66 -10.49
N GLY A 146 -2.56 3.41 -9.81
CA GLY A 146 -3.89 3.75 -10.30
C GLY A 146 -5.00 2.76 -9.95
N ILE A 147 -4.75 1.82 -9.03
CA ILE A 147 -5.79 0.88 -8.59
C ILE A 147 -6.80 1.61 -7.70
N LEU A 148 -8.04 1.75 -8.19
CA LEU A 148 -9.09 2.57 -7.54
C LEU A 148 -8.62 4.00 -7.21
N ALA A 149 -7.86 4.61 -8.12
CA ALA A 149 -7.21 5.89 -7.90
C ALA A 149 -8.18 7.01 -7.53
N GLU A 150 -9.35 7.06 -8.17
CA GLU A 150 -10.38 8.08 -7.90
C GLU A 150 -10.95 7.93 -6.47
N GLU A 151 -11.25 6.71 -6.04
CA GLU A 151 -11.76 6.41 -4.70
C GLU A 151 -10.72 6.74 -3.63
N CYS A 152 -9.46 6.40 -3.87
CA CYS A 152 -8.33 6.72 -2.98
C CYS A 152 -8.12 8.24 -2.87
N ALA A 153 -8.14 8.96 -3.99
CA ALA A 153 -8.01 10.42 -4.01
C ALA A 153 -9.19 11.11 -3.32
N ALA A 154 -10.41 10.60 -3.53
CA ALA A 154 -11.62 11.15 -2.91
C ALA A 154 -11.58 11.04 -1.38
N ALA A 155 -11.05 9.96 -0.82
CA ALA A 155 -10.88 9.79 0.63
C ALA A 155 -9.97 10.88 1.22
N LEU A 156 -8.84 11.15 0.57
CA LEU A 156 -7.91 12.22 0.96
C LEU A 156 -8.54 13.61 0.83
N GLN A 157 -9.23 13.88 -0.27
CA GLN A 157 -9.88 15.17 -0.52
C GLN A 157 -10.95 15.48 0.52
N ARG A 158 -11.78 14.51 0.90
CA ARG A 158 -12.79 14.69 1.96
C ARG A 158 -12.13 15.06 3.28
N PHE A 159 -11.14 14.30 3.72
CA PHE A 159 -10.42 14.53 4.96
C PHE A 159 -9.82 15.95 5.03
N PHE A 160 -9.10 16.38 4.00
CA PHE A 160 -8.50 17.72 3.99
C PHE A 160 -9.53 18.85 3.83
N SER A 161 -10.68 18.59 3.19
CA SER A 161 -11.78 19.55 3.14
C SER A 161 -12.40 19.77 4.53
N GLU A 162 -12.68 18.69 5.27
CA GLU A 162 -13.22 18.73 6.62
C GLU A 162 -12.27 19.46 7.59
N LEU A 163 -10.96 19.21 7.51
CA LEU A 163 -9.96 19.94 8.30
C LEU A 163 -9.97 21.45 8.03
N ARG A 164 -10.20 21.88 6.79
CA ARG A 164 -10.23 23.31 6.43
C ARG A 164 -11.50 24.01 6.90
N THR A 165 -12.61 23.28 6.98
CA THR A 165 -13.91 23.84 7.44
C THR A 165 -14.03 23.86 8.96
N GLY A 166 -13.13 23.20 9.69
CA GLY A 166 -13.14 23.16 11.15
C GLY A 166 -14.25 22.29 11.74
N GLU A 167 -14.80 21.37 10.96
CA GLU A 167 -15.78 20.39 11.39
C GLU A 167 -15.13 19.04 11.71
#